data_ddc02cc99b4a880d8fca2fa55a5e213f
#
_entry.id   ddc02cc99b4a880d8fca2fa55a5e213f
#
_cell.length_a   1.000
_cell.length_b   1.000
_cell.length_c   1.000
_cell.angle_alpha   90.00
_cell.angle_beta   90.00
_cell.angle_gamma   90.00
#
_symmetry.space_group_name_H-M   'P 1'
#
loop_
_entity.id
_entity.type
_entity.pdbx_description
1 polymer ?
#
loop_
_entity_poly.entity_id
_entity_poly.type
_entity_poly.pdbx_seq_one_letter_code
_entity_poly.pdbx_strand_id
1 'polypeptide(L)'
;MHTKFFLTRGIVWIAVISLLLSACAAAAPKTVATEVREEVVKTVEVYEVEAPAAVQQDRPAYEPTAAPAPSTNQFEDYGVNPYTAAVEDHLSTFALDVDTASYSVMRRYLEDGSLPPAESVRVEEYVNYFDQGYPTPPEVAFGIYADGAPSPFDHDGTHLLRIGIQGYEIPEWERKPAVLTFVIDVSGSMDRENRLGLVKRSLEMLVERLTAKDTVSIVVYGSNARTVLEPTPGNEHYQIQAVIDSLHPEDATNAEAGLRLGYQLAMQAFQPGYSNRVILCSDGVANVGNTGPDAILEQVRGYVSEGIYLTTVGFGMGNFNDVLMERLANDGNGNYAYVDTLDEAEKLFVEDLTSTLQVIARDAKVQVDFNPEVVARYRLIGYENRAVADQDFRNDAVDAGELGAGHSATAIYAVQFNPDAEGRIATIQLRWEDPDTYEVHEINGNFNTWDLDSSFETTDPRYQLAILAAYYAEVLRQSPWAADVTLDELYSLAKPLLHSLPEDEAVAEFVQLVGRAARIAH
;
A
#
# COMPACT_ATOMS: atom_id res chain seq x y z
N MET A 1 -42.64 -54.39 -6.23
CA MET A 1 -41.95 -55.66 -6.48
C MET A 1 -40.50 -55.47 -6.13
N HIS A 2 -40.13 -55.91 -4.98
CA HIS A 2 -39.10 -56.89 -4.60
C HIS A 2 -37.66 -56.46 -4.98
N THR A 3 -36.66 -56.45 -4.19
CA THR A 3 -36.28 -57.00 -2.86
C THR A 3 -34.80 -56.66 -2.72
N LYS A 4 -34.31 -56.00 -1.64
CA LYS A 4 -33.61 -56.56 -0.47
C LYS A 4 -32.16 -57.11 -0.67
N PHE A 5 -31.28 -56.57 0.19
CA PHE A 5 -30.25 -57.23 1.04
C PHE A 5 -28.91 -57.61 0.37
N PHE A 6 -27.71 -57.41 0.99
CA PHE A 6 -27.12 -57.74 2.30
C PHE A 6 -25.79 -56.97 2.48
N LEU A 7 -25.52 -56.36 3.53
CA LEU A 7 -24.71 -56.56 4.76
C LEU A 7 -23.70 -57.74 4.79
N THR A 8 -22.45 -57.42 5.13
CA THR A 8 -21.54 -58.12 6.11
C THR A 8 -20.17 -57.41 6.05
N ARG A 9 -19.65 -56.78 7.13
CA ARG A 9 -19.03 -57.29 8.38
C ARG A 9 -17.65 -57.92 8.20
N GLY A 10 -16.67 -57.40 8.97
CA GLY A 10 -15.43 -58.06 9.39
C GLY A 10 -14.33 -57.01 9.63
N ILE A 11 -14.14 -56.40 10.81
CA ILE A 11 -13.54 -56.85 12.08
C ILE A 11 -12.01 -57.08 11.95
N VAL A 12 -11.25 -56.11 12.53
CA VAL A 12 -10.12 -56.21 13.48
C VAL A 12 -8.92 -57.11 13.10
N TRP A 13 -7.73 -56.52 13.11
CA TRP A 13 -6.57 -57.08 13.83
C TRP A 13 -5.66 -55.96 14.36
N ILE A 14 -5.46 -56.02 15.68
CA ILE A 14 -4.47 -55.32 16.53
C ILE A 14 -3.28 -56.27 16.71
N ALA A 15 -2.06 -55.78 16.62
CA ALA A 15 -0.84 -56.32 17.24
C ALA A 15 0.26 -55.26 17.13
N VAL A 16 0.66 -54.51 18.12
CA VAL A 16 1.54 -54.74 19.27
C VAL A 16 2.79 -55.55 18.97
N ILE A 17 3.95 -54.92 19.09
CA ILE A 17 5.27 -55.36 19.58
C ILE A 17 6.22 -54.16 19.40
N SER A 18 6.60 -53.41 20.41
CA SER A 18 7.60 -53.63 21.49
C SER A 18 9.05 -53.41 21.06
N LEU A 19 9.61 -52.33 21.64
CA LEU A 19 10.97 -52.14 22.18
C LEU A 19 12.19 -52.70 21.40
N LEU A 20 13.07 -51.77 21.03
CA LEU A 20 14.51 -51.92 21.34
C LEU A 20 15.10 -50.54 21.66
N LEU A 21 15.47 -50.37 22.91
CA LEU A 21 16.40 -49.34 23.41
C LEU A 21 17.80 -49.66 22.86
N SER A 22 18.45 -48.64 22.32
CA SER A 22 19.93 -48.60 22.27
C SER A 22 20.39 -47.19 22.59
N ALA A 23 21.03 -47.08 23.71
CA ALA A 23 21.73 -45.89 24.17
C ALA A 23 22.96 -45.65 23.33
N CYS A 24 23.15 -44.39 22.88
CA CYS A 24 24.49 -43.91 22.52
C CYS A 24 24.68 -42.53 23.13
N ALA A 25 25.82 -42.42 23.78
CA ALA A 25 26.26 -41.35 24.69
C ALA A 25 26.32 -39.97 24.06
N ALA A 26 25.98 -38.97 24.83
CA ALA A 26 26.21 -37.57 24.60
C ALA A 26 27.71 -37.23 24.58
N ALA A 27 28.19 -36.62 23.51
CA ALA A 27 29.44 -35.92 23.46
C ALA A 27 29.19 -34.44 23.72
N ALA A 28 29.75 -33.92 24.82
CA ALA A 28 29.67 -32.52 25.17
C ALA A 28 30.53 -31.65 24.22
N PRO A 29 30.12 -30.46 23.86
CA PRO A 29 30.95 -29.55 23.09
C PRO A 29 32.04 -28.94 23.99
N LYS A 30 33.25 -28.94 23.47
CA LYS A 30 34.43 -28.31 24.08
C LYS A 30 34.28 -26.78 24.00
N THR A 31 34.29 -26.14 25.17
CA THR A 31 34.50 -24.71 25.32
C THR A 31 35.89 -24.31 24.84
N VAL A 32 35.96 -23.46 23.84
CA VAL A 32 37.19 -22.75 23.46
C VAL A 32 37.28 -21.51 24.32
N ALA A 33 38.28 -21.44 25.19
CA ALA A 33 38.62 -20.25 25.95
C ALA A 33 39.24 -19.21 25.01
N THR A 34 38.59 -18.05 24.92
CA THR A 34 39.16 -16.88 24.23
C THR A 34 40.00 -16.12 25.25
N GLU A 35 41.31 -16.07 25.03
CA GLU A 35 42.26 -15.21 25.78
C GLU A 35 41.91 -13.74 25.49
N VAL A 36 41.59 -13.02 26.55
CA VAL A 36 41.48 -11.55 26.52
C VAL A 36 42.91 -10.99 26.63
N ARG A 37 43.37 -10.35 25.56
CA ARG A 37 44.61 -9.54 25.58
C ARG A 37 44.27 -8.18 26.18
N GLU A 38 44.83 -7.87 27.36
CA GLU A 38 44.88 -6.52 27.91
C GLU A 38 45.79 -5.63 27.04
N GLU A 39 45.22 -4.61 26.39
CA GLU A 39 46.00 -3.52 25.82
C GLU A 39 46.30 -2.48 26.89
N VAL A 40 47.57 -2.26 27.12
CA VAL A 40 48.13 -1.25 28.05
C VAL A 40 47.88 0.13 27.44
N VAL A 41 46.98 0.90 28.03
CA VAL A 41 46.76 2.31 27.71
C VAL A 41 47.92 3.11 28.32
N LYS A 42 48.79 3.68 27.48
CA LYS A 42 49.79 4.67 27.88
C LYS A 42 49.11 6.01 28.11
N THR A 43 49.08 6.47 29.34
CA THR A 43 48.71 7.84 29.72
C THR A 43 49.69 8.83 29.11
N VAL A 44 49.14 9.78 28.33
CA VAL A 44 49.90 10.95 27.84
C VAL A 44 49.61 12.10 28.82
N GLU A 45 50.63 12.61 29.49
CA GLU A 45 50.54 13.83 30.30
C GLU A 45 50.35 15.05 29.37
N VAL A 46 49.25 15.76 29.55
CA VAL A 46 48.95 17.03 28.87
C VAL A 46 49.40 18.16 29.80
N TYR A 47 50.37 18.95 29.37
CA TYR A 47 50.75 20.19 30.05
C TYR A 47 49.70 21.27 29.78
N GLU A 48 49.15 21.82 30.86
CA GLU A 48 48.23 22.92 30.88
C GLU A 48 48.97 24.24 30.58
N VAL A 49 48.63 24.92 29.48
CA VAL A 49 49.13 26.25 29.15
C VAL A 49 48.00 27.25 29.48
N GLU A 50 48.24 28.09 30.49
CA GLU A 50 47.32 29.19 30.83
C GLU A 50 47.20 30.18 29.66
N ALA A 51 45.96 30.38 29.16
CA ALA A 51 45.61 31.40 28.20
C ALA A 51 45.07 32.65 28.89
N PRO A 52 45.32 33.86 28.35
CA PRO A 52 44.91 35.11 29.00
C PRO A 52 43.40 35.33 28.98
N ALA A 53 42.85 35.94 30.04
CA ALA A 53 41.46 36.23 30.26
C ALA A 53 40.84 37.01 29.09
N ALA A 54 39.82 36.39 28.45
CA ALA A 54 38.99 37.02 27.43
C ALA A 54 37.77 37.70 28.07
N VAL A 55 37.53 38.92 27.64
CA VAL A 55 36.41 39.77 28.00
C VAL A 55 35.11 39.09 27.60
N GLN A 56 34.20 38.81 28.54
CA GLN A 56 32.84 38.33 28.31
C GLN A 56 32.03 39.40 27.59
N GLN A 57 31.66 39.14 26.34
CA GLN A 57 30.52 39.77 25.70
C GLN A 57 29.31 38.86 25.92
N ASP A 58 28.29 39.35 26.59
CA ASP A 58 26.99 38.70 26.71
C ASP A 58 26.36 38.51 25.33
N ARG A 59 26.51 37.29 24.79
CA ARG A 59 25.66 36.78 23.71
C ARG A 59 24.56 35.94 24.36
N PRO A 60 23.28 36.14 24.00
CA PRO A 60 22.25 35.22 24.46
C PRO A 60 22.62 33.80 24.09
N ALA A 61 22.55 32.89 25.06
CA ALA A 61 22.81 31.48 24.86
C ALA A 61 21.81 30.93 23.82
N TYR A 62 22.35 30.52 22.66
CA TYR A 62 21.62 29.70 21.72
C TYR A 62 21.49 28.33 22.39
N GLU A 63 20.29 28.01 22.92
CA GLU A 63 19.97 26.64 23.29
C GLU A 63 20.01 25.81 22.01
N PRO A 64 20.87 24.78 21.90
CA PRO A 64 20.82 23.90 20.77
C PRO A 64 19.44 23.23 20.80
N THR A 65 18.63 23.48 19.79
CA THR A 65 17.43 22.67 19.52
C THR A 65 17.88 21.21 19.59
N ALA A 66 17.28 20.44 20.48
CA ALA A 66 17.55 19.02 20.59
C ALA A 66 17.41 18.41 19.19
N ALA A 67 18.40 17.63 18.78
CA ALA A 67 18.31 16.90 17.53
C ALA A 67 17.01 16.09 17.57
N PRO A 68 16.21 16.07 16.48
CA PRO A 68 15.00 15.28 16.44
C PRO A 68 15.36 13.85 16.84
N ALA A 69 14.52 13.26 17.70
CA ALA A 69 14.68 11.86 18.07
C ALA A 69 14.69 11.03 16.77
N PRO A 70 15.53 9.99 16.66
CA PRO A 70 15.55 9.15 15.46
C PRO A 70 14.14 8.61 15.23
N SER A 71 13.66 8.73 13.99
CA SER A 71 12.40 8.15 13.56
C SER A 71 12.44 6.63 13.79
N THR A 72 11.37 6.09 14.35
CA THR A 72 11.18 4.64 14.54
C THR A 72 10.16 4.08 13.55
N ASN A 73 9.92 4.79 12.43
CA ASN A 73 9.08 4.30 11.34
C ASN A 73 9.62 2.97 10.82
N GLN A 74 8.72 2.06 10.48
CA GLN A 74 9.05 0.73 10.00
C GLN A 74 8.56 0.58 8.57
N PHE A 75 9.47 0.27 7.66
CA PHE A 75 9.23 -0.02 6.26
C PHE A 75 9.93 -1.34 5.90
N GLU A 76 9.51 -2.00 4.84
CA GLU A 76 10.10 -3.25 4.36
C GLU A 76 10.71 -3.05 2.97
N ASP A 77 11.94 -3.56 2.78
CA ASP A 77 12.62 -3.56 1.48
C ASP A 77 12.19 -4.80 0.69
N TYR A 78 11.39 -4.60 -0.35
CA TYR A 78 10.94 -5.67 -1.26
C TYR A 78 11.92 -5.88 -2.43
N GLY A 79 13.01 -5.14 -2.49
CA GLY A 79 13.99 -5.19 -3.58
C GLY A 79 13.53 -4.47 -4.85
N VAL A 80 14.12 -4.85 -5.97
CA VAL A 80 13.83 -4.28 -7.31
C VAL A 80 13.79 -5.40 -8.34
N ASN A 81 12.74 -5.45 -9.14
CA ASN A 81 12.57 -6.45 -10.19
C ASN A 81 13.73 -6.42 -11.21
N PRO A 82 14.30 -7.59 -11.58
CA PRO A 82 15.29 -7.70 -12.63
C PRO A 82 14.65 -7.72 -14.02
N TYR A 83 15.46 -7.53 -15.06
CA TYR A 83 15.04 -7.88 -16.41
C TYR A 83 14.93 -9.39 -16.58
N THR A 84 13.84 -9.83 -17.21
CA THR A 84 13.55 -11.22 -17.58
C THR A 84 13.66 -11.37 -19.11
N ALA A 85 14.41 -12.35 -19.57
CA ALA A 85 14.47 -12.68 -21.00
C ALA A 85 13.17 -13.39 -21.43
N ALA A 86 12.43 -12.81 -22.39
CA ALA A 86 11.12 -13.32 -22.79
C ALA A 86 11.16 -14.76 -23.38
N VAL A 87 12.32 -15.18 -23.87
CA VAL A 87 12.52 -16.55 -24.37
C VAL A 87 12.63 -17.59 -23.23
N GLU A 88 13.02 -17.16 -22.02
CA GLU A 88 13.15 -18.00 -20.83
C GLU A 88 11.85 -18.00 -20.03
N ASP A 89 11.27 -16.83 -19.86
CA ASP A 89 9.99 -16.64 -19.22
C ASP A 89 9.26 -15.46 -19.89
N HIS A 90 8.13 -15.74 -20.52
CA HIS A 90 7.35 -14.74 -21.23
C HIS A 90 6.14 -14.21 -20.44
N LEU A 91 5.91 -14.76 -19.23
CA LEU A 91 4.80 -14.38 -18.38
C LEU A 91 5.26 -13.43 -17.26
N SER A 92 4.41 -12.48 -16.93
CA SER A 92 4.59 -11.61 -15.78
C SER A 92 3.25 -11.48 -15.06
N THR A 93 3.15 -12.03 -13.86
CA THR A 93 1.91 -12.12 -13.10
C THR A 93 2.00 -11.37 -11.78
N PHE A 94 1.00 -10.54 -11.49
CA PHE A 94 0.93 -9.79 -10.24
C PHE A 94 -0.52 -9.57 -9.81
N ALA A 95 -0.73 -9.38 -8.49
CA ALA A 95 -1.98 -8.92 -7.91
C ALA A 95 -2.15 -7.43 -8.20
N LEU A 96 -3.36 -6.97 -8.53
CA LEU A 96 -3.62 -5.55 -8.67
C LEU A 96 -3.54 -4.85 -7.31
N ASP A 97 -3.06 -3.62 -7.33
CA ASP A 97 -2.97 -2.74 -6.17
C ASP A 97 -3.43 -1.35 -6.55
N VAL A 98 -4.17 -0.71 -5.65
CA VAL A 98 -4.67 0.67 -5.80
C VAL A 98 -4.28 1.55 -4.61
N ASP A 99 -3.44 1.04 -3.72
CA ASP A 99 -2.93 1.78 -2.58
C ASP A 99 -2.08 2.99 -3.05
N THR A 100 -2.06 4.04 -2.26
CA THR A 100 -1.36 5.30 -2.57
C THR A 100 -0.55 5.86 -1.39
N ALA A 101 -0.52 5.14 -0.28
CA ALA A 101 0.07 5.59 0.98
C ALA A 101 1.55 5.97 0.86
N SER A 102 2.33 5.23 0.06
CA SER A 102 3.76 5.51 -0.15
C SER A 102 4.01 6.89 -0.76
N TYR A 103 3.13 7.38 -1.64
CA TYR A 103 3.23 8.74 -2.17
C TYR A 103 3.00 9.81 -1.10
N SER A 104 1.95 9.68 -0.30
CA SER A 104 1.63 10.63 0.78
C SER A 104 2.70 10.59 1.89
N VAL A 105 3.25 9.41 2.19
CA VAL A 105 4.41 9.25 3.08
C VAL A 105 5.63 10.02 2.55
N MET A 106 5.95 9.91 1.26
CA MET A 106 7.04 10.67 0.63
C MET A 106 6.80 12.17 0.75
N ARG A 107 5.58 12.66 0.46
CA ARG A 107 5.20 14.07 0.59
C ARG A 107 5.51 14.57 1.99
N ARG A 108 5.13 13.81 3.01
CA ARG A 108 5.38 14.15 4.40
C ARG A 108 6.88 14.26 4.72
N TYR A 109 7.72 13.31 4.25
CA TYR A 109 9.17 13.40 4.43
C TYR A 109 9.77 14.66 3.78
N LEU A 110 9.31 15.01 2.58
CA LEU A 110 9.74 16.24 1.91
C LEU A 110 9.31 17.49 2.66
N GLU A 111 8.11 17.53 3.24
CA GLU A 111 7.66 18.63 4.09
C GLU A 111 8.52 18.80 5.33
N ASP A 112 8.99 17.72 5.91
CA ASP A 112 9.94 17.73 7.03
C ASP A 112 11.38 18.04 6.59
N GLY A 113 11.63 18.25 5.29
CA GLY A 113 12.92 18.67 4.72
C GLY A 113 13.92 17.52 4.52
N SER A 114 13.47 16.29 4.41
CA SER A 114 14.27 15.10 4.13
C SER A 114 13.72 14.29 2.97
N LEU A 115 14.57 13.50 2.31
CA LEU A 115 14.11 12.49 1.37
C LEU A 115 13.51 11.29 2.14
N PRO A 116 12.53 10.57 1.56
CA PRO A 116 11.99 9.37 2.16
C PRO A 116 13.06 8.26 2.21
N PRO A 117 13.01 7.34 3.19
CA PRO A 117 13.80 6.12 3.15
C PRO A 117 13.48 5.31 1.89
N ALA A 118 14.49 4.68 1.29
CA ALA A 118 14.31 3.90 0.06
C ALA A 118 13.26 2.78 0.22
N GLU A 119 13.23 2.16 1.39
CA GLU A 119 12.31 1.08 1.75
C GLU A 119 10.85 1.53 1.88
N SER A 120 10.58 2.84 1.97
CA SER A 120 9.21 3.38 2.03
C SER A 120 8.60 3.64 0.66
N VAL A 121 9.35 3.40 -0.43
CA VAL A 121 8.96 3.78 -1.79
C VAL A 121 8.47 2.56 -2.57
N ARG A 122 7.17 2.52 -2.83
CA ARG A 122 6.50 1.54 -3.70
C ARG A 122 6.06 2.24 -4.98
N VAL A 123 6.65 1.84 -6.11
CA VAL A 123 6.52 2.60 -7.38
C VAL A 123 5.08 2.64 -7.88
N GLU A 124 4.36 1.53 -7.79
CA GLU A 124 2.96 1.42 -8.18
C GLU A 124 2.08 2.44 -7.46
N GLU A 125 2.33 2.70 -6.20
CA GLU A 125 1.56 3.65 -5.40
C GLU A 125 1.83 5.11 -5.79
N TYR A 126 3.02 5.41 -6.34
CA TYR A 126 3.31 6.73 -6.93
C TYR A 126 2.58 6.92 -8.25
N VAL A 127 2.49 5.87 -9.05
CA VAL A 127 1.79 5.92 -10.34
C VAL A 127 0.27 5.98 -10.13
N ASN A 128 -0.26 5.14 -9.25
CA ASN A 128 -1.70 5.03 -8.97
C ASN A 128 -2.26 6.24 -8.19
N TYR A 129 -1.40 7.08 -7.62
CA TYR A 129 -1.83 8.31 -6.93
C TYR A 129 -2.55 9.29 -7.89
N PHE A 130 -2.23 9.26 -9.17
CA PHE A 130 -2.75 10.19 -10.18
C PHE A 130 -3.87 9.57 -11.02
N ASP A 131 -4.83 10.40 -11.39
CA ASP A 131 -5.75 10.06 -12.48
C ASP A 131 -4.97 9.81 -13.77
N GLN A 132 -5.13 8.62 -14.32
CA GLN A 132 -4.43 8.16 -15.51
C GLN A 132 -5.15 8.51 -16.82
N GLY A 133 -6.37 9.07 -16.73
CA GLY A 133 -7.18 9.47 -17.86
C GLY A 133 -7.75 8.31 -18.68
N TYR A 134 -7.86 7.12 -18.10
CA TYR A 134 -8.47 5.99 -18.80
C TYR A 134 -9.97 6.20 -18.97
N PRO A 135 -10.53 5.91 -20.16
CA PRO A 135 -11.98 5.97 -20.34
C PRO A 135 -12.69 4.95 -19.44
N THR A 136 -13.76 5.39 -18.77
CA THR A 136 -14.61 4.50 -17.99
C THR A 136 -15.34 3.51 -18.91
N PRO A 137 -15.25 2.19 -18.66
CA PRO A 137 -15.95 1.20 -19.47
C PRO A 137 -17.47 1.27 -19.24
N PRO A 138 -18.29 1.41 -20.31
CA PRO A 138 -19.72 1.70 -20.13
C PRO A 138 -20.59 0.47 -19.84
N GLU A 139 -20.17 -0.73 -20.23
CA GLU A 139 -21.04 -1.94 -20.19
C GLU A 139 -20.34 -3.18 -19.60
N VAL A 140 -19.08 -3.06 -19.21
CA VAL A 140 -18.27 -4.15 -18.68
C VAL A 140 -17.59 -3.74 -17.37
N ALA A 141 -17.28 -4.70 -16.52
CA ALA A 141 -16.69 -4.40 -15.22
C ALA A 141 -15.34 -3.68 -15.35
N PHE A 142 -14.52 -4.03 -16.35
CA PHE A 142 -13.19 -3.47 -16.55
C PHE A 142 -12.86 -3.21 -18.00
N GLY A 143 -12.10 -2.11 -18.24
CA GLY A 143 -11.37 -1.83 -19.47
C GLY A 143 -9.88 -2.13 -19.29
N ILE A 144 -9.24 -2.69 -20.35
CA ILE A 144 -7.79 -2.85 -20.43
C ILE A 144 -7.27 -1.84 -21.43
N TYR A 145 -6.30 -1.02 -21.02
CA TYR A 145 -5.67 0.01 -21.83
C TYR A 145 -4.16 -0.23 -21.89
N ALA A 146 -3.54 0.07 -23.01
CA ALA A 146 -2.10 -0.01 -23.14
C ALA A 146 -1.61 1.04 -24.14
N ASP A 147 -0.52 1.70 -23.78
CA ASP A 147 0.24 2.61 -24.62
C ASP A 147 1.73 2.47 -24.32
N GLY A 148 2.58 3.09 -25.14
CA GLY A 148 4.02 2.99 -24.93
C GLY A 148 4.82 3.84 -25.91
N ALA A 149 6.04 4.19 -25.51
CA ALA A 149 6.97 4.98 -26.31
C ALA A 149 8.43 4.63 -25.95
N PRO A 150 9.42 5.06 -26.76
CA PRO A 150 10.82 5.00 -26.36
C PRO A 150 11.05 5.71 -25.03
N SER A 151 11.88 5.11 -24.17
CA SER A 151 12.24 5.70 -22.88
C SER A 151 12.95 7.06 -23.07
N PRO A 152 12.56 8.10 -22.31
CA PRO A 152 13.30 9.36 -22.34
C PRO A 152 14.63 9.29 -21.57
N PHE A 153 14.88 8.23 -20.80
CA PHE A 153 16.03 8.08 -19.91
C PHE A 153 17.10 7.14 -20.46
N ASP A 154 16.67 6.10 -21.19
CA ASP A 154 17.54 5.06 -21.71
C ASP A 154 17.87 5.29 -23.18
N HIS A 155 19.15 5.13 -23.54
CA HIS A 155 19.62 5.28 -24.91
C HIS A 155 19.95 3.93 -25.58
N ASP A 156 19.52 2.83 -24.97
CA ASP A 156 19.81 1.46 -25.41
C ASP A 156 18.64 0.80 -26.20
N GLY A 157 17.63 1.60 -26.55
CA GLY A 157 16.46 1.14 -27.30
C GLY A 157 15.32 0.62 -26.41
N THR A 158 15.40 0.85 -25.09
CA THR A 158 14.31 0.53 -24.15
C THR A 158 13.06 1.34 -24.46
N HIS A 159 11.91 0.69 -24.46
CA HIS A 159 10.59 1.32 -24.48
C HIS A 159 9.91 1.15 -23.13
N LEU A 160 9.09 2.13 -22.78
CA LEU A 160 8.25 2.06 -21.59
C LEU A 160 6.81 1.78 -22.03
N LEU A 161 6.20 0.77 -21.45
CA LEU A 161 4.81 0.42 -21.70
C LEU A 161 4.01 0.75 -20.45
N ARG A 162 2.89 1.48 -20.60
CA ARG A 162 1.90 1.67 -19.55
C ARG A 162 0.72 0.75 -19.83
N ILE A 163 0.36 -0.07 -18.86
CA ILE A 163 -0.79 -0.97 -18.88
C ILE A 163 -1.75 -0.53 -17.80
N GLY A 164 -2.96 -0.12 -18.18
CA GLY A 164 -4.02 0.35 -17.31
C GLY A 164 -5.19 -0.60 -17.24
N ILE A 165 -5.68 -0.83 -16.03
CA ILE A 165 -6.93 -1.52 -15.75
C ILE A 165 -7.87 -0.49 -15.12
N GLN A 166 -9.00 -0.21 -15.76
CA GLN A 166 -9.99 0.76 -15.30
C GLN A 166 -11.31 0.06 -14.94
N GLY A 167 -11.74 0.20 -13.69
CA GLY A 167 -13.04 -0.26 -13.24
C GLY A 167 -14.18 0.66 -13.71
N TYR A 168 -15.39 0.11 -13.88
CA TYR A 168 -16.55 0.94 -14.16
C TYR A 168 -16.90 1.82 -12.95
N GLU A 169 -17.47 3.00 -13.24
CA GLU A 169 -17.90 3.94 -12.21
C GLU A 169 -19.32 3.63 -11.73
N ILE A 170 -19.53 3.75 -10.43
CA ILE A 170 -20.85 3.71 -9.83
C ILE A 170 -21.17 5.12 -9.32
N PRO A 171 -22.22 5.78 -9.83
CA PRO A 171 -22.62 7.07 -9.31
C PRO A 171 -22.94 6.99 -7.80
N GLU A 172 -22.61 8.03 -7.04
CA GLU A 172 -22.78 8.07 -5.58
C GLU A 172 -24.22 7.69 -5.14
N TRP A 173 -25.24 8.10 -5.90
CA TRP A 173 -26.64 7.79 -5.58
C TRP A 173 -27.04 6.31 -5.85
N GLU A 174 -26.23 5.56 -6.59
CA GLU A 174 -26.41 4.12 -6.88
C GLU A 174 -25.53 3.23 -6.01
N ARG A 175 -24.61 3.82 -5.22
CA ARG A 175 -23.76 3.03 -4.36
C ARG A 175 -24.57 2.24 -3.32
N LYS A 176 -24.08 1.07 -2.96
CA LYS A 176 -24.64 0.28 -1.87
C LYS A 176 -24.62 1.08 -0.56
N PRO A 177 -25.63 0.93 0.30
CA PRO A 177 -25.54 1.44 1.66
C PRO A 177 -24.35 0.84 2.39
N ALA A 178 -23.78 1.60 3.32
CA ALA A 178 -22.61 1.19 4.07
C ALA A 178 -22.89 1.02 5.57
N VAL A 179 -22.26 0.02 6.18
CA VAL A 179 -22.14 -0.15 7.63
C VAL A 179 -20.68 0.07 7.99
N LEU A 180 -20.37 1.23 8.55
CA LEU A 180 -19.03 1.69 8.85
C LEU A 180 -18.77 1.63 10.36
N THR A 181 -17.71 0.92 10.75
CA THR A 181 -17.25 0.90 12.14
C THR A 181 -15.84 1.48 12.20
N PHE A 182 -15.71 2.68 12.73
CA PHE A 182 -14.43 3.32 12.94
C PHE A 182 -13.77 2.79 14.21
N VAL A 183 -12.49 2.43 14.09
CA VAL A 183 -11.62 2.04 15.20
C VAL A 183 -10.51 3.08 15.27
N ILE A 184 -10.62 4.00 16.22
CA ILE A 184 -9.79 5.21 16.25
C ILE A 184 -8.78 5.12 17.38
N ASP A 185 -7.51 5.31 17.03
CA ASP A 185 -6.43 5.49 17.98
C ASP A 185 -6.60 6.84 18.70
N VAL A 186 -6.68 6.79 20.01
CA VAL A 186 -6.67 7.98 20.88
C VAL A 186 -5.51 7.92 21.87
N SER A 187 -4.45 7.15 21.57
CA SER A 187 -3.25 7.09 22.39
C SER A 187 -2.55 8.45 22.50
N GLY A 188 -1.65 8.59 23.48
CA GLY A 188 -0.94 9.84 23.74
C GLY A 188 -0.11 10.36 22.56
N SER A 189 0.31 9.48 21.63
CA SER A 189 0.99 9.87 20.39
C SER A 189 0.07 10.64 19.43
N MET A 190 -1.24 10.46 19.53
CA MET A 190 -2.25 11.14 18.71
C MET A 190 -2.50 12.61 19.09
N ASP A 191 -1.83 13.13 20.14
CA ASP A 191 -1.94 14.54 20.61
C ASP A 191 -1.15 15.56 19.76
N ARG A 192 -0.77 15.22 18.55
CA ARG A 192 -0.06 16.11 17.62
C ARG A 192 -1.02 16.63 16.55
N GLU A 193 -0.72 17.82 15.98
CA GLU A 193 -1.63 18.53 15.04
C GLU A 193 -2.09 17.68 13.85
N ASN A 194 -1.19 16.90 13.27
CA ASN A 194 -1.48 16.09 12.08
C ASN A 194 -1.96 14.67 12.40
N ARG A 195 -2.56 14.43 13.57
CA ARG A 195 -3.05 13.12 14.00
C ARG A 195 -4.53 13.17 14.40
N LEU A 196 -4.89 13.07 15.67
CA LEU A 196 -6.31 13.01 16.07
C LEU A 196 -7.14 14.19 15.56
N GLY A 197 -6.56 15.40 15.51
CA GLY A 197 -7.22 16.57 14.93
C GLY A 197 -7.53 16.40 13.44
N LEU A 198 -6.62 15.78 12.69
CA LEU A 198 -6.84 15.46 11.27
C LEU A 198 -7.86 14.34 11.11
N VAL A 199 -7.78 13.27 11.91
CA VAL A 199 -8.80 12.19 11.95
C VAL A 199 -10.20 12.76 12.14
N LYS A 200 -10.39 13.65 13.12
CA LYS A 200 -11.69 14.29 13.39
C LYS A 200 -12.24 15.02 12.16
N ARG A 201 -11.42 15.87 11.54
CA ARG A 201 -11.83 16.63 10.35
C ARG A 201 -12.12 15.72 9.15
N SER A 202 -11.32 14.67 8.97
CA SER A 202 -11.56 13.66 7.93
C SER A 202 -12.91 12.97 8.11
N LEU A 203 -13.23 12.59 9.34
CA LEU A 203 -14.52 11.95 9.67
C LEU A 203 -15.70 12.91 9.54
N GLU A 204 -15.52 14.20 9.86
CA GLU A 204 -16.54 15.22 9.65
C GLU A 204 -16.92 15.33 8.17
N MET A 205 -15.92 15.38 7.27
CA MET A 205 -16.14 15.44 5.82
C MET A 205 -16.86 14.19 5.31
N LEU A 206 -16.46 13.00 5.75
CA LEU A 206 -17.16 11.75 5.41
C LEU A 206 -18.61 11.75 5.89
N VAL A 207 -18.87 12.13 7.16
CA VAL A 207 -20.21 12.10 7.75
C VAL A 207 -21.19 12.97 6.98
N GLU A 208 -20.76 14.09 6.42
CA GLU A 208 -21.59 14.96 5.58
C GLU A 208 -22.10 14.28 4.29
N ARG A 209 -21.40 13.23 3.82
CA ARG A 209 -21.78 12.44 2.64
C ARG A 209 -22.68 11.26 2.95
N LEU A 210 -22.83 10.90 4.22
CA LEU A 210 -23.64 9.73 4.61
C LEU A 210 -25.13 10.04 4.63
N THR A 211 -25.91 9.02 4.38
CA THR A 211 -27.37 9.08 4.27
C THR A 211 -28.07 8.27 5.36
N ALA A 212 -29.40 8.35 5.43
CA ALA A 212 -30.19 7.52 6.34
C ALA A 212 -30.10 6.00 6.06
N LYS A 213 -29.55 5.61 4.92
CA LYS A 213 -29.33 4.20 4.58
C LYS A 213 -28.03 3.66 5.16
N ASP A 214 -27.08 4.55 5.45
CA ASP A 214 -25.79 4.21 6.01
C ASP A 214 -25.87 4.09 7.53
N THR A 215 -24.94 3.34 8.13
CA THR A 215 -24.84 3.18 9.58
C THR A 215 -23.40 3.46 10.00
N VAL A 216 -23.22 4.22 11.08
CA VAL A 216 -21.90 4.56 11.65
C VAL A 216 -21.81 4.07 13.08
N SER A 217 -20.67 3.46 13.42
CA SER A 217 -20.29 3.10 14.78
C SER A 217 -18.87 3.59 15.04
N ILE A 218 -18.56 3.95 16.28
CA ILE A 218 -17.20 4.40 16.65
C ILE A 218 -16.72 3.66 17.90
N VAL A 219 -15.58 3.03 17.76
CA VAL A 219 -14.76 2.47 18.84
C VAL A 219 -13.50 3.30 18.96
N VAL A 220 -13.08 3.62 20.17
CA VAL A 220 -11.77 4.22 20.43
C VAL A 220 -10.91 3.28 21.23
N TYR A 221 -9.59 3.36 21.05
CA TYR A 221 -8.64 2.64 21.85
C TYR A 221 -7.46 3.54 22.26
N GLY A 222 -7.09 3.39 23.51
CA GLY A 222 -5.94 3.96 24.16
C GLY A 222 -5.48 2.95 25.20
N SER A 223 -5.59 3.26 26.50
CA SER A 223 -5.36 2.30 27.58
C SER A 223 -6.36 1.15 27.57
N ASN A 224 -7.58 1.41 27.14
CA ASN A 224 -8.66 0.41 26.97
C ASN A 224 -9.44 0.73 25.68
N ALA A 225 -10.01 -0.32 25.08
CA ALA A 225 -10.96 -0.14 24.00
C ALA A 225 -12.39 0.06 24.55
N ARG A 226 -13.16 0.96 23.94
CA ARG A 226 -14.57 1.19 24.28
C ARG A 226 -15.37 1.71 23.09
N THR A 227 -16.64 1.37 23.04
CA THR A 227 -17.59 1.98 22.12
C THR A 227 -17.94 3.38 22.60
N VAL A 228 -17.84 4.37 21.73
CA VAL A 228 -18.25 5.77 21.98
C VAL A 228 -19.47 6.17 21.15
N LEU A 229 -19.74 5.44 20.06
CA LEU A 229 -20.95 5.57 19.27
C LEU A 229 -21.44 4.16 18.90
N GLU A 230 -22.62 3.80 19.40
CA GLU A 230 -23.34 2.59 18.99
C GLU A 230 -23.85 2.76 17.53
N PRO A 231 -24.26 1.67 16.83
CA PRO A 231 -24.75 1.76 15.46
C PRO A 231 -25.83 2.83 15.32
N THR A 232 -25.49 3.89 14.58
CA THR A 232 -26.29 5.12 14.42
C THR A 232 -26.51 5.38 12.93
N PRO A 233 -27.76 5.73 12.47
CA PRO A 233 -28.00 6.09 11.09
C PRO A 233 -27.09 7.24 10.62
N GLY A 234 -26.54 7.13 9.41
CA GLY A 234 -25.58 8.09 8.86
C GLY A 234 -26.08 9.53 8.76
N ASN A 235 -27.40 9.73 8.63
CA ASN A 235 -28.01 11.07 8.60
C ASN A 235 -28.19 11.73 9.98
N GLU A 236 -27.85 11.04 11.07
CA GLU A 236 -27.82 11.65 12.43
C GLU A 236 -26.52 12.46 12.63
N HIS A 237 -26.20 13.32 11.66
CA HIS A 237 -24.92 14.06 11.57
C HIS A 237 -24.56 14.76 12.88
N TYR A 238 -25.54 15.43 13.51
CA TYR A 238 -25.29 16.16 14.77
C TYR A 238 -24.83 15.22 15.90
N GLN A 239 -25.46 14.04 16.02
CA GLN A 239 -25.09 13.08 17.05
C GLN A 239 -23.69 12.49 16.80
N ILE A 240 -23.43 12.12 15.55
CA ILE A 240 -22.13 11.55 15.14
C ILE A 240 -21.02 12.57 15.35
N GLN A 241 -21.24 13.81 14.90
CA GLN A 241 -20.28 14.91 15.01
C GLN A 241 -19.99 15.27 16.46
N ALA A 242 -21.01 15.32 17.33
CA ALA A 242 -20.81 15.56 18.75
C ALA A 242 -19.92 14.51 19.45
N VAL A 243 -19.99 13.26 18.99
CA VAL A 243 -19.08 12.19 19.47
C VAL A 243 -17.67 12.40 18.94
N ILE A 244 -17.50 12.69 17.64
CA ILE A 244 -16.20 12.97 17.03
C ILE A 244 -15.52 14.15 17.75
N ASP A 245 -16.23 15.22 18.00
CA ASP A 245 -15.74 16.41 18.72
C ASP A 245 -15.27 16.08 20.13
N SER A 246 -15.91 15.14 20.79
CA SER A 246 -15.60 14.71 22.17
C SER A 246 -14.32 13.89 22.29
N LEU A 247 -13.78 13.36 21.18
CA LEU A 247 -12.57 12.56 21.20
C LEU A 247 -11.36 13.37 21.68
N HIS A 248 -10.57 12.81 22.55
CA HIS A 248 -9.34 13.42 23.08
C HIS A 248 -8.27 12.36 23.30
N PRO A 249 -6.99 12.73 23.24
CA PRO A 249 -5.89 11.81 23.48
C PRO A 249 -5.92 11.22 24.89
N GLU A 250 -5.50 9.96 25.00
CA GLU A 250 -5.36 9.18 26.25
C GLU A 250 -3.95 8.58 26.34
N ASP A 251 -3.62 8.00 27.49
CA ASP A 251 -2.35 7.27 27.64
C ASP A 251 -2.44 5.88 27.00
N ALA A 252 -1.31 5.24 26.73
CA ALA A 252 -1.12 3.87 26.24
C ALA A 252 -1.86 3.52 24.92
N THR A 253 -1.48 2.40 24.27
CA THR A 253 -2.00 1.95 22.97
C THR A 253 -2.29 0.45 23.02
N ASN A 254 -3.56 0.03 22.80
CA ASN A 254 -3.97 -1.37 22.73
C ASN A 254 -4.84 -1.59 21.48
N ALA A 255 -4.20 -1.63 20.33
CA ALA A 255 -4.87 -1.78 19.03
C ALA A 255 -5.59 -3.12 18.88
N GLU A 256 -5.06 -4.21 19.45
CA GLU A 256 -5.72 -5.52 19.44
C GLU A 256 -7.11 -5.45 20.07
N ALA A 257 -7.21 -4.84 21.25
CA ALA A 257 -8.50 -4.67 21.91
C ALA A 257 -9.44 -3.77 21.11
N GLY A 258 -8.91 -2.71 20.45
CA GLY A 258 -9.65 -1.82 19.55
C GLY A 258 -10.25 -2.56 18.37
N LEU A 259 -9.43 -3.27 17.61
CA LEU A 259 -9.86 -4.04 16.44
C LEU A 259 -10.87 -5.13 16.82
N ARG A 260 -10.60 -5.89 17.87
CA ARG A 260 -11.53 -6.92 18.35
C ARG A 260 -12.90 -6.34 18.71
N LEU A 261 -12.95 -5.22 19.44
CA LEU A 261 -14.20 -4.56 19.79
C LEU A 261 -14.87 -3.96 18.54
N GLY A 262 -14.10 -3.38 17.64
CA GLY A 262 -14.60 -2.84 16.35
C GLY A 262 -15.28 -3.92 15.53
N TYR A 263 -14.65 -5.07 15.35
CA TYR A 263 -15.26 -6.19 14.62
C TYR A 263 -16.48 -6.76 15.34
N GLN A 264 -16.47 -6.86 16.66
CA GLN A 264 -17.67 -7.29 17.42
C GLN A 264 -18.84 -6.34 17.19
N LEU A 265 -18.58 -5.04 17.12
CA LEU A 265 -19.61 -4.03 16.87
C LEU A 265 -20.07 -4.07 15.41
N ALA A 266 -19.15 -4.23 14.46
CA ALA A 266 -19.44 -4.40 13.03
C ALA A 266 -20.32 -5.63 12.79
N MET A 267 -20.04 -6.76 13.45
CA MET A 267 -20.88 -7.97 13.38
C MET A 267 -22.30 -7.74 13.93
N GLN A 268 -22.47 -6.94 14.99
CA GLN A 268 -23.80 -6.61 15.52
C GLN A 268 -24.58 -5.73 14.56
N ALA A 269 -23.90 -4.87 13.81
CA ALA A 269 -24.50 -3.96 12.83
C ALA A 269 -24.61 -4.54 11.43
N PHE A 270 -24.04 -5.73 11.17
CA PHE A 270 -23.90 -6.34 9.85
C PHE A 270 -25.23 -6.40 9.09
N GLN A 271 -25.22 -5.97 7.83
CA GLN A 271 -26.36 -6.00 6.92
C GLN A 271 -25.98 -6.72 5.62
N PRO A 272 -26.64 -7.84 5.28
CA PRO A 272 -26.41 -8.50 3.99
C PRO A 272 -26.70 -7.56 2.80
N GLY A 273 -25.81 -7.55 1.81
CA GLY A 273 -25.93 -6.71 0.62
C GLY A 273 -25.51 -5.24 0.81
N TYR A 274 -25.04 -4.88 2.00
CA TYR A 274 -24.41 -3.59 2.28
C TYR A 274 -22.89 -3.71 2.18
N SER A 275 -22.20 -2.58 2.02
CA SER A 275 -20.77 -2.52 2.25
C SER A 275 -20.51 -2.50 3.76
N ASN A 276 -20.07 -3.63 4.33
CA ASN A 276 -19.77 -3.77 5.75
C ASN A 276 -18.26 -3.59 5.94
N ARG A 277 -17.84 -2.55 6.67
CA ARG A 277 -16.42 -2.19 6.74
C ARG A 277 -16.00 -1.70 8.11
N VAL A 278 -14.86 -2.19 8.58
CA VAL A 278 -14.09 -1.60 9.67
C VAL A 278 -13.06 -0.66 9.09
N ILE A 279 -12.90 0.53 9.65
CA ILE A 279 -11.91 1.53 9.24
C ILE A 279 -11.03 1.83 10.45
N LEU A 280 -9.77 1.38 10.39
CA LEU A 280 -8.77 1.62 11.42
C LEU A 280 -8.05 2.95 11.15
N CYS A 281 -8.15 3.89 12.07
CA CYS A 281 -7.41 5.16 12.04
C CYS A 281 -6.34 5.15 13.13
N SER A 282 -5.05 5.15 12.76
CA SER A 282 -3.93 5.03 13.70
C SER A 282 -2.70 5.80 13.22
N ASP A 283 -1.82 6.17 14.17
CA ASP A 283 -0.50 6.73 13.88
C ASP A 283 0.61 5.67 13.83
N GLY A 284 0.23 4.38 13.74
CA GLY A 284 1.20 3.32 13.53
C GLY A 284 1.21 2.16 14.52
N VAL A 285 0.12 1.76 15.09
CA VAL A 285 -0.09 0.46 15.82
C VAL A 285 1.17 -0.10 16.53
N ALA A 286 1.92 0.75 17.25
CA ALA A 286 3.23 0.38 17.80
C ALA A 286 3.17 -0.69 18.92
N ASN A 287 2.01 -0.90 19.55
CA ASN A 287 1.81 -1.87 20.62
C ASN A 287 0.60 -2.77 20.31
N VAL A 288 0.85 -3.81 19.55
CA VAL A 288 -0.13 -4.81 19.13
C VAL A 288 -0.42 -5.81 20.26
N GLY A 289 -0.92 -5.36 21.40
CA GLY A 289 -1.38 -6.25 22.46
C GLY A 289 -0.41 -7.39 22.88
N ASN A 290 -0.96 -8.43 23.49
CA ASN A 290 -0.18 -9.58 24.02
C ASN A 290 -0.02 -10.74 23.01
N THR A 291 -0.76 -10.76 21.90
CA THR A 291 -0.83 -11.90 20.97
C THR A 291 0.08 -11.76 19.74
N GLY A 292 0.61 -10.57 19.48
CA GLY A 292 1.46 -10.29 18.32
C GLY A 292 0.69 -10.10 17.01
N PRO A 293 1.37 -9.60 15.95
CA PRO A 293 0.73 -9.26 14.66
C PRO A 293 -0.02 -10.43 14.01
N ASP A 294 0.59 -11.60 13.95
CA ASP A 294 0.02 -12.77 13.25
C ASP A 294 -1.33 -13.24 13.81
N ALA A 295 -1.53 -13.15 15.14
CA ALA A 295 -2.80 -13.53 15.75
C ALA A 295 -3.92 -12.54 15.45
N ILE A 296 -3.59 -11.25 15.26
CA ILE A 296 -4.57 -10.24 14.83
C ILE A 296 -4.94 -10.48 13.38
N LEU A 297 -3.97 -10.71 12.51
CA LEU A 297 -4.19 -11.02 11.09
C LEU A 297 -5.09 -12.26 10.92
N GLU A 298 -4.88 -13.32 11.71
CA GLU A 298 -5.75 -14.50 11.68
C GLU A 298 -7.20 -14.17 12.08
N GLN A 299 -7.41 -13.29 13.06
CA GLN A 299 -8.75 -12.84 13.43
C GLN A 299 -9.40 -12.00 12.33
N VAL A 300 -8.66 -11.09 11.71
CA VAL A 300 -9.13 -10.26 10.59
C VAL A 300 -9.63 -11.14 9.45
N ARG A 301 -8.83 -12.12 8.99
CA ARG A 301 -9.24 -13.07 7.95
C ARG A 301 -10.54 -13.82 8.29
N GLY A 302 -10.75 -14.14 9.57
CA GLY A 302 -12.00 -14.75 10.02
C GLY A 302 -13.22 -13.88 9.77
N TYR A 303 -13.12 -12.56 10.03
CA TYR A 303 -14.21 -11.61 9.79
C TYR A 303 -14.42 -11.28 8.31
N VAL A 304 -13.34 -11.25 7.54
CA VAL A 304 -13.39 -11.08 6.07
C VAL A 304 -14.22 -12.18 5.43
N SER A 305 -14.04 -13.43 5.86
CA SER A 305 -14.84 -14.56 5.36
C SER A 305 -16.34 -14.44 5.67
N GLU A 306 -16.73 -13.57 6.60
CA GLU A 306 -18.12 -13.23 6.94
C GLU A 306 -18.61 -11.97 6.22
N GLY A 307 -17.78 -11.34 5.35
CA GLY A 307 -18.12 -10.17 4.55
C GLY A 307 -17.91 -8.83 5.24
N ILE A 308 -17.03 -8.75 6.26
CA ILE A 308 -16.63 -7.50 6.91
C ILE A 308 -15.18 -7.19 6.56
N TYR A 309 -14.96 -6.17 5.75
CA TYR A 309 -13.66 -5.77 5.24
C TYR A 309 -12.95 -4.76 6.17
N LEU A 310 -11.63 -4.64 6.06
CA LEU A 310 -10.83 -3.71 6.85
C LEU A 310 -10.06 -2.75 5.94
N THR A 311 -10.34 -1.47 6.06
CA THR A 311 -9.51 -0.39 5.52
C THR A 311 -8.63 0.15 6.64
N THR A 312 -7.37 0.42 6.35
CA THR A 312 -6.45 1.07 7.29
C THR A 312 -6.07 2.45 6.79
N VAL A 313 -6.12 3.43 7.68
CA VAL A 313 -5.76 4.82 7.38
C VAL A 313 -4.72 5.28 8.39
N GLY A 314 -3.51 5.55 7.88
CA GLY A 314 -2.40 6.04 8.68
C GLY A 314 -2.46 7.56 8.87
N PHE A 315 -2.08 8.04 10.06
CA PHE A 315 -2.02 9.47 10.39
C PHE A 315 -0.75 9.77 11.17
N GLY A 316 0.10 10.66 10.65
CA GLY A 316 1.28 11.14 11.35
C GLY A 316 2.49 10.19 11.33
N MET A 317 3.67 10.78 11.52
CA MET A 317 4.98 10.12 11.41
C MET A 317 5.72 10.12 12.75
N GLY A 318 6.72 9.24 12.89
CA GLY A 318 7.65 9.20 14.03
C GLY A 318 7.74 7.84 14.72
N ASN A 319 6.66 7.07 14.74
CA ASN A 319 6.60 5.67 15.19
C ASN A 319 5.65 4.85 14.29
N PHE A 320 5.52 5.26 13.04
CA PHE A 320 4.61 4.68 12.08
C PHE A 320 5.06 3.29 11.63
N ASN A 321 4.15 2.32 11.65
CA ASN A 321 4.40 0.95 11.19
C ASN A 321 3.63 0.70 9.89
N ASP A 322 4.22 1.13 8.78
CA ASP A 322 3.69 1.00 7.43
C ASP A 322 3.39 -0.47 7.08
N VAL A 323 4.35 -1.35 7.34
CA VAL A 323 4.25 -2.79 7.05
C VAL A 323 3.02 -3.44 7.70
N LEU A 324 2.73 -3.10 8.95
CA LEU A 324 1.58 -3.68 9.64
C LEU A 324 0.26 -3.09 9.13
N MET A 325 0.20 -1.79 8.85
CA MET A 325 -1.00 -1.13 8.31
C MET A 325 -1.36 -1.70 6.94
N GLU A 326 -0.38 -1.85 6.05
CA GLU A 326 -0.55 -2.46 4.74
C GLU A 326 -1.01 -3.93 4.86
N ARG A 327 -0.33 -4.74 5.68
CA ARG A 327 -0.71 -6.16 5.88
C ARG A 327 -2.12 -6.32 6.48
N LEU A 328 -2.53 -5.43 7.38
CA LEU A 328 -3.89 -5.45 7.95
C LEU A 328 -4.94 -5.14 6.88
N ALA A 329 -4.68 -4.18 5.99
CA ALA A 329 -5.57 -3.86 4.88
C ALA A 329 -5.67 -5.03 3.90
N ASN A 330 -4.53 -5.60 3.48
CA ASN A 330 -4.46 -6.74 2.57
C ASN A 330 -5.21 -7.96 3.12
N ASP A 331 -4.87 -8.42 4.36
CA ASP A 331 -5.56 -9.53 5.01
C ASP A 331 -7.04 -9.19 5.33
N GLY A 332 -7.39 -7.91 5.27
CA GLY A 332 -8.73 -7.36 5.50
C GLY A 332 -9.56 -7.18 4.23
N ASN A 333 -9.07 -7.53 3.06
CA ASN A 333 -9.67 -7.26 1.74
C ASN A 333 -10.11 -5.80 1.61
N GLY A 334 -9.24 -4.88 1.99
CA GLY A 334 -9.47 -3.44 1.93
C GLY A 334 -8.23 -2.69 1.47
N ASN A 335 -8.28 -1.37 1.55
CA ASN A 335 -7.22 -0.51 1.04
C ASN A 335 -6.41 0.09 2.18
N TYR A 336 -5.15 0.37 1.92
CA TYR A 336 -4.27 1.12 2.80
C TYR A 336 -4.04 2.53 2.26
N ALA A 337 -4.32 3.54 3.08
CA ALA A 337 -4.07 4.94 2.78
C ALA A 337 -3.31 5.63 3.92
N TYR A 338 -2.57 6.68 3.60
CA TYR A 338 -1.92 7.54 4.58
C TYR A 338 -2.35 8.99 4.37
N VAL A 339 -2.97 9.57 5.38
CA VAL A 339 -3.50 10.93 5.35
C VAL A 339 -2.56 11.86 6.10
N ASP A 340 -1.90 12.75 5.39
CA ASP A 340 -0.99 13.77 5.91
C ASP A 340 -1.57 15.18 5.87
N THR A 341 -2.53 15.44 4.98
CA THR A 341 -3.18 16.73 4.74
C THR A 341 -4.69 16.62 4.75
N LEU A 342 -5.38 17.78 4.78
CA LEU A 342 -6.84 17.83 4.59
C LEU A 342 -7.25 17.52 3.15
N ASP A 343 -6.44 17.91 2.18
CA ASP A 343 -6.71 17.62 0.77
C ASP A 343 -6.66 16.12 0.51
N GLU A 344 -5.70 15.40 1.13
CA GLU A 344 -5.66 13.94 1.09
C GLU A 344 -6.88 13.31 1.78
N ALA A 345 -7.33 13.90 2.89
CA ALA A 345 -8.54 13.44 3.56
C ALA A 345 -9.79 13.66 2.68
N GLU A 346 -9.88 14.78 1.97
CA GLU A 346 -10.97 15.07 1.03
C GLU A 346 -10.97 14.07 -0.12
N LYS A 347 -9.80 13.82 -0.73
CA LYS A 347 -9.64 12.80 -1.76
C LYS A 347 -10.17 11.44 -1.29
N LEU A 348 -9.67 10.94 -0.16
CA LEU A 348 -10.02 9.60 0.34
C LEU A 348 -11.49 9.47 0.79
N PHE A 349 -12.01 10.46 1.53
CA PHE A 349 -13.32 10.35 2.22
C PHE A 349 -14.47 11.06 1.51
N VAL A 350 -14.19 11.82 0.46
CA VAL A 350 -15.21 12.56 -0.30
C VAL A 350 -15.18 12.17 -1.77
N GLU A 351 -14.05 12.34 -2.46
CA GLU A 351 -13.94 12.07 -3.89
C GLU A 351 -13.97 10.57 -4.19
N ASP A 352 -13.14 9.79 -3.49
CA ASP A 352 -13.00 8.35 -3.67
C ASP A 352 -13.94 7.52 -2.77
N LEU A 353 -14.94 8.17 -2.14
CA LEU A 353 -15.84 7.49 -1.19
C LEU A 353 -16.50 6.24 -1.79
N THR A 354 -17.04 6.35 -3.00
CA THR A 354 -17.71 5.22 -3.66
C THR A 354 -16.72 4.12 -3.99
N SER A 355 -15.55 4.46 -4.49
CA SER A 355 -14.46 3.53 -4.80
C SER A 355 -13.96 2.81 -3.54
N THR A 356 -13.76 3.55 -2.47
CA THR A 356 -13.34 3.02 -1.18
C THR A 356 -14.38 2.08 -0.56
N LEU A 357 -15.67 2.41 -0.67
CA LEU A 357 -16.74 1.65 -0.03
C LEU A 357 -17.30 0.51 -0.87
N GLN A 358 -17.18 0.56 -2.18
CA GLN A 358 -17.82 -0.42 -3.07
C GLN A 358 -16.82 -1.17 -3.94
N VAL A 359 -16.38 -2.31 -3.46
CA VAL A 359 -15.55 -3.27 -4.21
C VAL A 359 -16.36 -3.83 -5.38
N ILE A 360 -15.75 -3.87 -6.57
CA ILE A 360 -16.30 -4.46 -7.81
C ILE A 360 -15.51 -5.69 -8.28
N ALA A 361 -14.32 -5.90 -7.74
CA ALA A 361 -13.52 -7.09 -8.00
C ALA A 361 -12.77 -7.51 -6.73
N ARG A 362 -12.71 -8.81 -6.51
CA ARG A 362 -11.88 -9.48 -5.51
C ARG A 362 -10.88 -10.36 -6.23
N ASP A 363 -9.76 -10.62 -5.58
CA ASP A 363 -8.72 -11.53 -6.10
C ASP A 363 -8.27 -11.17 -7.52
N ALA A 364 -8.20 -9.87 -7.82
CA ALA A 364 -7.90 -9.37 -9.14
C ALA A 364 -6.41 -9.54 -9.46
N LYS A 365 -6.12 -10.31 -10.54
CA LYS A 365 -4.78 -10.65 -11.01
C LYS A 365 -4.61 -10.23 -12.46
N VAL A 366 -3.45 -9.69 -12.76
CA VAL A 366 -3.03 -9.43 -14.14
C VAL A 366 -1.90 -10.39 -14.52
N GLN A 367 -1.99 -10.95 -15.72
CA GLN A 367 -0.91 -11.65 -16.36
C GLN A 367 -0.63 -11.04 -17.72
N VAL A 368 0.61 -10.60 -17.92
CA VAL A 368 1.10 -10.08 -19.20
C VAL A 368 1.90 -11.16 -19.89
N ASP A 369 1.41 -11.62 -21.04
CA ASP A 369 2.04 -12.66 -21.88
C ASP A 369 2.78 -11.98 -23.02
N PHE A 370 4.09 -11.76 -22.85
CA PHE A 370 4.97 -11.15 -23.84
C PHE A 370 5.28 -12.11 -24.98
N ASN A 371 5.27 -11.61 -26.21
CA ASN A 371 5.65 -12.39 -27.39
C ASN A 371 7.18 -12.46 -27.54
N PRO A 372 7.83 -13.63 -27.30
CA PRO A 372 9.29 -13.74 -27.38
C PRO A 372 9.87 -13.58 -28.80
N GLU A 373 9.02 -13.61 -29.86
CA GLU A 373 9.45 -13.29 -31.21
C GLU A 373 9.65 -11.76 -31.41
N VAL A 374 8.96 -10.93 -30.59
CA VAL A 374 9.00 -9.48 -30.66
C VAL A 374 9.81 -8.88 -29.49
N VAL A 375 9.59 -9.38 -28.28
CA VAL A 375 10.22 -8.89 -27.06
C VAL A 375 11.45 -9.72 -26.72
N ALA A 376 12.60 -9.07 -26.59
CA ALA A 376 13.84 -9.72 -26.16
C ALA A 376 13.86 -9.90 -24.64
N ARG A 377 13.55 -8.85 -23.91
CA ARG A 377 13.45 -8.85 -22.43
C ARG A 377 12.50 -7.76 -21.94
N TYR A 378 11.97 -7.98 -20.76
CA TYR A 378 11.08 -7.03 -20.09
C TYR A 378 11.39 -6.93 -18.59
N ARG A 379 10.94 -5.87 -17.94
CA ARG A 379 11.01 -5.66 -16.51
C ARG A 379 9.75 -4.94 -16.03
N LEU A 380 9.03 -5.51 -15.08
CA LEU A 380 7.97 -4.80 -14.35
C LEU A 380 8.60 -3.80 -13.39
N ILE A 381 8.13 -2.56 -13.40
CA ILE A 381 8.58 -1.47 -12.53
C ILE A 381 7.56 -1.31 -11.40
N GLY A 382 7.97 -1.67 -10.17
CA GLY A 382 7.05 -1.78 -9.03
C GLY A 382 6.43 -3.16 -8.88
N TYR A 383 5.44 -3.30 -8.01
CA TYR A 383 4.70 -4.53 -7.71
C TYR A 383 5.55 -5.66 -7.13
N GLU A 384 6.73 -5.37 -6.55
CA GLU A 384 7.60 -6.39 -5.96
C GLU A 384 6.92 -7.14 -4.80
N ASN A 385 6.11 -6.44 -3.99
CA ASN A 385 5.31 -6.99 -2.89
C ASN A 385 4.00 -7.66 -3.37
N ARG A 386 3.65 -7.54 -4.65
CA ARG A 386 2.42 -8.03 -5.28
C ARG A 386 2.64 -9.15 -6.29
N ALA A 387 3.85 -9.71 -6.34
CA ALA A 387 4.19 -10.79 -7.29
C ALA A 387 3.34 -12.04 -7.05
N VAL A 388 2.77 -12.59 -8.12
CA VAL A 388 2.03 -13.85 -8.13
C VAL A 388 2.76 -14.83 -9.03
N ALA A 389 2.88 -16.09 -8.62
CA ALA A 389 3.48 -17.10 -9.50
C ALA A 389 2.61 -17.31 -10.75
N ASP A 390 3.22 -17.43 -11.94
CA ASP A 390 2.47 -17.47 -13.21
C ASP A 390 1.46 -18.62 -13.28
N GLN A 391 1.80 -19.75 -12.69
CA GLN A 391 0.89 -20.91 -12.56
C GLN A 391 -0.33 -20.63 -11.67
N ASP A 392 -0.24 -19.62 -10.79
CA ASP A 392 -1.30 -19.25 -9.84
C ASP A 392 -2.24 -18.15 -10.38
N PHE A 393 -2.04 -17.69 -11.60
CA PHE A 393 -2.97 -16.73 -12.24
C PHE A 393 -4.41 -17.24 -12.25
N ARG A 394 -4.63 -18.56 -12.52
CA ARG A 394 -5.95 -19.20 -12.51
C ARG A 394 -6.22 -20.02 -11.25
N ASN A 395 -5.46 -19.79 -10.19
CA ASN A 395 -5.66 -20.45 -8.90
C ASN A 395 -6.51 -19.52 -8.00
N ASP A 396 -7.78 -19.89 -7.82
CA ASP A 396 -8.75 -19.11 -7.04
C ASP A 396 -8.52 -19.20 -5.50
N ALA A 397 -7.54 -20.01 -5.07
CA ALA A 397 -7.13 -20.08 -3.66
C ALA A 397 -6.00 -19.10 -3.31
N VAL A 398 -5.44 -18.41 -4.30
CA VAL A 398 -4.40 -17.40 -4.10
C VAL A 398 -5.07 -16.04 -4.01
N ASP A 399 -5.00 -15.48 -2.81
CA ASP A 399 -5.45 -14.14 -2.47
C ASP A 399 -4.73 -13.08 -3.31
N ALA A 400 -5.45 -12.06 -3.76
CA ALA A 400 -4.92 -10.99 -4.61
C ALA A 400 -5.62 -9.66 -4.30
N GLY A 401 -5.49 -8.66 -5.17
CA GLY A 401 -5.99 -7.33 -4.87
C GLY A 401 -7.50 -7.14 -5.06
N GLU A 402 -8.05 -6.16 -4.36
CA GLU A 402 -9.41 -5.69 -4.51
C GLU A 402 -9.45 -4.37 -5.27
N LEU A 403 -10.43 -4.24 -6.18
CA LEU A 403 -10.70 -2.98 -6.85
C LEU A 403 -12.10 -2.47 -6.50
N GLY A 404 -12.14 -1.19 -6.11
CA GLY A 404 -13.38 -0.43 -5.94
C GLY A 404 -13.89 0.14 -7.27
N ALA A 405 -15.16 0.54 -7.27
CA ALA A 405 -15.80 1.15 -8.43
C ALA A 405 -15.09 2.45 -8.82
N GLY A 406 -14.73 2.59 -10.10
CA GLY A 406 -14.01 3.75 -10.61
C GLY A 406 -12.49 3.73 -10.39
N HIS A 407 -11.97 2.84 -9.53
CA HIS A 407 -10.52 2.71 -9.37
C HIS A 407 -9.84 2.26 -10.66
N SER A 408 -8.63 2.75 -10.86
CA SER A 408 -7.71 2.26 -11.88
C SER A 408 -6.42 1.76 -11.24
N ALA A 409 -5.83 0.72 -11.82
CA ALA A 409 -4.49 0.26 -11.48
C ALA A 409 -3.61 0.30 -12.71
N THR A 410 -2.37 0.78 -12.54
CA THR A 410 -1.43 1.00 -13.64
C THR A 410 -0.12 0.29 -13.39
N ALA A 411 0.31 -0.53 -14.35
CA ALA A 411 1.62 -1.17 -14.35
C ALA A 411 2.50 -0.57 -15.46
N ILE A 412 3.77 -0.32 -15.12
CA ILE A 412 4.77 0.16 -16.07
C ILE A 412 5.80 -0.95 -16.34
N TYR A 413 6.08 -1.19 -17.60
CA TYR A 413 7.11 -2.12 -18.03
C TYR A 413 8.20 -1.42 -18.83
N ALA A 414 9.45 -1.72 -18.50
CA ALA A 414 10.58 -1.44 -19.39
C ALA A 414 10.78 -2.66 -20.31
N VAL A 415 10.76 -2.42 -21.64
CA VAL A 415 10.80 -3.49 -22.64
C VAL A 415 11.88 -3.21 -23.69
N GLN A 416 12.62 -4.25 -24.05
CA GLN A 416 13.53 -4.20 -25.19
C GLN A 416 13.06 -5.18 -26.27
N PHE A 417 13.02 -4.70 -27.49
CA PHE A 417 12.57 -5.49 -28.63
C PHE A 417 13.72 -6.25 -29.32
N ASN A 418 13.38 -7.34 -29.98
CA ASN A 418 14.26 -7.99 -30.92
C ASN A 418 14.51 -7.07 -32.13
N PRO A 419 15.70 -7.07 -32.75
CA PRO A 419 15.99 -6.22 -33.88
C PRO A 419 14.96 -6.41 -35.02
N ASP A 420 14.43 -5.29 -35.53
CA ASP A 420 13.48 -5.23 -36.64
C ASP A 420 12.19 -6.06 -36.45
N ALA A 421 11.86 -6.44 -35.20
CA ALA A 421 10.66 -7.20 -34.92
C ALA A 421 9.40 -6.33 -34.94
N GLU A 422 8.36 -6.82 -35.60
CA GLU A 422 7.04 -6.19 -35.65
C GLU A 422 5.96 -7.23 -35.28
N GLY A 423 4.87 -6.77 -34.68
CA GLY A 423 3.74 -7.62 -34.34
C GLY A 423 3.19 -7.37 -32.93
N ARG A 424 2.51 -8.38 -32.39
CA ARG A 424 2.00 -8.34 -31.02
C ARG A 424 3.17 -8.33 -30.03
N ILE A 425 3.19 -7.29 -29.17
CA ILE A 425 4.14 -7.13 -28.07
C ILE A 425 3.71 -8.06 -26.93
N ALA A 426 2.44 -7.93 -26.50
CA ALA A 426 1.92 -8.70 -25.38
C ALA A 426 0.41 -8.94 -25.49
N THR A 427 -0.07 -9.95 -24.79
CA THR A 427 -1.48 -10.13 -24.42
C THR A 427 -1.61 -9.84 -22.93
N ILE A 428 -2.43 -8.87 -22.55
CA ILE A 428 -2.75 -8.53 -21.18
C ILE A 428 -4.01 -9.29 -20.79
N GLN A 429 -3.96 -10.07 -19.72
CA GLN A 429 -5.07 -10.84 -19.19
C GLN A 429 -5.41 -10.33 -17.80
N LEU A 430 -6.69 -10.07 -17.56
CA LEU A 430 -7.23 -9.71 -16.24
C LEU A 430 -8.21 -10.78 -15.81
N ARG A 431 -8.04 -11.28 -14.59
CA ARG A 431 -8.91 -12.25 -13.93
C ARG A 431 -9.33 -11.73 -12.56
N TRP A 432 -10.61 -11.85 -12.22
CA TRP A 432 -11.15 -11.41 -10.92
C TRP A 432 -12.38 -12.24 -10.52
N GLU A 433 -12.74 -12.18 -9.24
CA GLU A 433 -13.98 -12.71 -8.71
C GLU A 433 -14.98 -11.56 -8.47
N ASP A 434 -16.23 -11.73 -8.90
CA ASP A 434 -17.31 -10.79 -8.59
C ASP A 434 -17.68 -10.88 -7.09
N PRO A 435 -17.67 -9.78 -6.34
CA PRO A 435 -17.82 -9.79 -4.88
C PRO A 435 -19.22 -10.20 -4.41
N ASP A 436 -20.24 -10.12 -5.28
CA ASP A 436 -21.65 -10.43 -4.95
C ASP A 436 -22.04 -11.85 -5.35
N THR A 437 -21.57 -12.31 -6.52
CA THR A 437 -21.96 -13.61 -7.10
C THR A 437 -20.93 -14.70 -6.89
N TYR A 438 -19.68 -14.33 -6.55
CA TYR A 438 -18.51 -15.20 -6.48
C TYR A 438 -18.20 -15.90 -7.82
N GLU A 439 -18.71 -15.35 -8.92
CA GLU A 439 -18.37 -15.81 -10.26
C GLU A 439 -17.02 -15.25 -10.68
N VAL A 440 -16.19 -16.12 -11.24
CA VAL A 440 -14.87 -15.72 -11.73
C VAL A 440 -14.96 -15.31 -13.19
N HIS A 441 -14.38 -14.16 -13.50
CA HIS A 441 -14.34 -13.57 -14.83
C HIS A 441 -12.91 -13.43 -15.34
N GLU A 442 -12.73 -13.47 -16.65
CA GLU A 442 -11.45 -13.24 -17.30
C GLU A 442 -11.67 -12.50 -18.62
N ILE A 443 -10.91 -11.43 -18.85
CA ILE A 443 -10.85 -10.67 -20.10
C ILE A 443 -9.40 -10.52 -20.56
N ASN A 444 -9.20 -10.19 -21.84
CA ASN A 444 -7.86 -9.92 -22.36
C ASN A 444 -7.86 -8.82 -23.43
N GLY A 445 -6.69 -8.20 -23.60
CA GLY A 445 -6.38 -7.22 -24.63
C GLY A 445 -5.01 -7.49 -25.25
N ASN A 446 -4.82 -7.14 -26.53
CA ASN A 446 -3.53 -7.24 -27.19
C ASN A 446 -2.93 -5.85 -27.40
N PHE A 447 -1.61 -5.76 -27.27
CA PHE A 447 -0.84 -4.56 -27.56
C PHE A 447 0.24 -4.88 -28.60
N ASN A 448 0.45 -3.99 -29.57
CA ASN A 448 1.26 -4.26 -30.75
C ASN A 448 2.29 -3.16 -30.99
N THR A 449 3.30 -3.45 -31.80
CA THR A 449 4.37 -2.48 -32.15
C THR A 449 3.87 -1.25 -32.91
N TRP A 450 2.76 -1.34 -33.63
CA TRP A 450 2.16 -0.20 -34.33
C TRP A 450 1.27 0.68 -33.45
N ASP A 451 1.03 0.24 -32.19
CA ASP A 451 0.30 1.01 -31.17
C ASP A 451 1.27 1.90 -30.36
N LEU A 452 2.59 1.80 -30.60
CA LEU A 452 3.61 2.60 -29.95
C LEU A 452 3.69 4.02 -30.54
N ASP A 453 3.84 5.01 -29.66
CA ASP A 453 4.21 6.36 -30.05
C ASP A 453 5.67 6.45 -30.50
N SER A 454 5.97 7.43 -31.35
CA SER A 454 7.30 7.59 -31.95
C SER A 454 8.33 8.22 -30.99
N SER A 455 7.88 8.96 -29.98
CA SER A 455 8.74 9.55 -28.95
C SER A 455 7.91 9.86 -27.69
N PHE A 456 8.58 9.94 -26.54
CA PHE A 456 7.98 10.29 -25.26
C PHE A 456 7.25 11.65 -25.29
N GLU A 457 7.83 12.65 -25.94
CA GLU A 457 7.29 14.02 -25.98
C GLU A 457 5.97 14.13 -26.76
N THR A 458 5.66 13.15 -27.62
CA THR A 458 4.44 13.14 -28.43
C THR A 458 3.31 12.31 -27.81
N THR A 459 3.56 11.63 -26.71
CA THR A 459 2.57 10.82 -26.00
C THR A 459 1.53 11.68 -25.27
N ASP A 460 0.47 11.04 -24.83
CA ASP A 460 -0.52 11.65 -23.93
C ASP A 460 0.13 12.20 -22.66
N PRO A 461 -0.25 13.40 -22.18
CA PRO A 461 0.30 13.97 -20.94
C PRO A 461 0.12 13.07 -19.70
N ARG A 462 -0.95 12.26 -19.63
CA ARG A 462 -1.15 11.29 -18.54
C ARG A 462 -0.17 10.13 -18.62
N TYR A 463 0.18 9.67 -19.83
CA TYR A 463 1.27 8.72 -19.99
C TYR A 463 2.59 9.31 -19.50
N GLN A 464 2.93 10.55 -19.93
CA GLN A 464 4.15 11.22 -19.47
C GLN A 464 4.20 11.32 -17.96
N LEU A 465 3.08 11.69 -17.31
CA LEU A 465 2.96 11.76 -15.86
C LEU A 465 3.25 10.40 -15.20
N ALA A 466 2.62 9.33 -15.68
CA ALA A 466 2.82 7.98 -15.16
C ALA A 466 4.28 7.54 -15.20
N ILE A 467 4.95 7.76 -16.34
CA ILE A 467 6.37 7.43 -16.51
C ILE A 467 7.26 8.27 -15.58
N LEU A 468 6.98 9.58 -15.47
CA LEU A 468 7.76 10.46 -14.60
C LEU A 468 7.54 10.12 -13.10
N ALA A 469 6.33 9.76 -12.70
CA ALA A 469 6.05 9.30 -11.34
C ALA A 469 6.77 7.98 -11.03
N ALA A 470 6.78 7.02 -11.96
CA ALA A 470 7.48 5.76 -11.82
C ALA A 470 9.01 5.97 -11.67
N TYR A 471 9.61 6.79 -12.53
CA TYR A 471 11.05 7.06 -12.44
C TYR A 471 11.42 7.94 -11.25
N TYR A 472 10.52 8.82 -10.81
CA TYR A 472 10.72 9.57 -9.57
C TYR A 472 10.80 8.61 -8.36
N ALA A 473 9.91 7.63 -8.29
CA ALA A 473 9.97 6.58 -7.29
C ALA A 473 11.24 5.71 -7.43
N GLU A 474 11.60 5.30 -8.65
CA GLU A 474 12.83 4.53 -8.93
C GLU A 474 14.09 5.27 -8.42
N VAL A 475 14.18 6.58 -8.63
CA VAL A 475 15.31 7.40 -8.14
C VAL A 475 15.29 7.50 -6.60
N LEU A 476 14.11 7.73 -6.00
CA LEU A 476 14.00 7.84 -4.54
C LEU A 476 14.32 6.52 -3.83
N ARG A 477 13.92 5.37 -4.39
CA ARG A 477 14.25 4.05 -3.85
C ARG A 477 15.66 3.57 -4.23
N GLN A 478 16.45 4.41 -4.91
CA GLN A 478 17.82 4.12 -5.33
C GLN A 478 17.93 2.86 -6.22
N SER A 479 16.97 2.68 -7.10
CA SER A 479 16.97 1.57 -8.06
C SER A 479 18.23 1.56 -8.92
N PRO A 480 18.90 0.41 -9.12
CA PRO A 480 20.05 0.31 -10.01
C PRO A 480 19.70 0.63 -11.48
N TRP A 481 18.41 0.54 -11.85
CA TRP A 481 17.94 0.82 -13.20
C TRP A 481 17.68 2.31 -13.47
N ALA A 482 17.70 3.14 -12.43
CA ALA A 482 17.58 4.60 -12.53
C ALA A 482 18.83 5.31 -12.03
N ALA A 483 19.99 4.62 -11.94
CA ALA A 483 21.21 5.17 -11.38
C ALA A 483 21.76 6.39 -12.15
N ASP A 484 21.49 6.48 -13.43
CA ASP A 484 21.92 7.58 -14.29
C ASP A 484 20.84 8.69 -14.41
N VAL A 485 19.65 8.52 -13.83
CA VAL A 485 18.55 9.48 -13.84
C VAL A 485 18.66 10.40 -12.64
N THR A 486 18.60 11.70 -12.86
CA THR A 486 18.68 12.70 -11.79
C THR A 486 17.33 13.36 -11.49
N LEU A 487 17.15 13.81 -10.24
CA LEU A 487 15.95 14.56 -9.83
C LEU A 487 15.81 15.88 -10.61
N ASP A 488 16.90 16.53 -11.00
CA ASP A 488 16.87 17.75 -11.86
C ASP A 488 16.38 17.46 -13.27
N GLU A 489 16.74 16.33 -13.84
CA GLU A 489 16.27 15.89 -15.15
C GLU A 489 14.77 15.59 -15.09
N LEU A 490 14.32 14.80 -14.08
CA LEU A 490 12.90 14.53 -13.83
C LEU A 490 12.10 15.83 -13.67
N TYR A 491 12.62 16.78 -12.85
CA TYR A 491 11.98 18.07 -12.69
C TYR A 491 11.86 18.85 -14.00
N SER A 492 12.89 18.77 -14.85
CA SER A 492 12.88 19.44 -16.15
C SER A 492 11.85 18.85 -17.12
N LEU A 493 11.71 17.51 -17.12
CA LEU A 493 10.72 16.78 -17.90
C LEU A 493 9.29 16.93 -17.36
N ALA A 494 9.12 17.12 -16.05
CA ALA A 494 7.79 17.28 -15.44
C ALA A 494 7.19 18.68 -15.63
N LYS A 495 8.00 19.75 -15.77
CA LYS A 495 7.49 21.12 -15.94
C LYS A 495 6.47 21.33 -17.05
N PRO A 496 6.63 20.73 -18.26
CA PRO A 496 5.64 20.87 -19.32
C PRO A 496 4.24 20.40 -18.93
N LEU A 497 4.11 19.44 -17.99
CA LEU A 497 2.82 18.93 -17.52
C LEU A 497 1.95 20.03 -16.91
N LEU A 498 2.53 21.04 -16.26
CA LEU A 498 1.79 22.21 -15.75
C LEU A 498 1.02 22.97 -16.83
N HIS A 499 1.48 22.87 -18.08
CA HIS A 499 0.80 23.51 -19.20
C HIS A 499 -0.18 22.56 -19.89
N SER A 500 0.14 21.27 -19.91
CA SER A 500 -0.69 20.24 -20.55
C SER A 500 -1.88 19.80 -19.69
N LEU A 501 -1.75 19.87 -18.37
CA LEU A 501 -2.76 19.49 -17.38
C LEU A 501 -2.96 20.64 -16.36
N PRO A 502 -3.41 21.83 -16.80
CA PRO A 502 -3.38 23.06 -15.98
C PRO A 502 -4.41 23.08 -14.85
N GLU A 503 -5.45 22.25 -14.92
CA GLU A 503 -6.53 22.19 -13.91
C GLU A 503 -6.32 21.05 -12.91
N ASP A 504 -5.25 20.27 -13.05
CA ASP A 504 -4.93 19.16 -12.17
C ASP A 504 -3.99 19.61 -11.04
N GLU A 505 -4.56 19.78 -9.85
CA GLU A 505 -3.83 20.22 -8.67
C GLU A 505 -2.79 19.20 -8.20
N ALA A 506 -3.07 17.89 -8.34
CA ALA A 506 -2.14 16.83 -7.99
C ALA A 506 -0.89 16.84 -8.89
N VAL A 507 -1.06 17.13 -10.19
CA VAL A 507 0.06 17.32 -11.12
C VAL A 507 0.90 18.55 -10.74
N ALA A 508 0.24 19.64 -10.36
CA ALA A 508 0.94 20.84 -9.93
C ALA A 508 1.75 20.60 -8.66
N GLU A 509 1.20 19.87 -7.69
CA GLU A 509 1.88 19.43 -6.48
C GLU A 509 3.06 18.52 -6.81
N PHE A 510 2.86 17.49 -7.65
CA PHE A 510 3.92 16.56 -8.09
C PHE A 510 5.16 17.29 -8.61
N VAL A 511 4.96 18.24 -9.53
CA VAL A 511 6.07 19.03 -10.09
C VAL A 511 6.82 19.82 -9.00
N GLN A 512 6.08 20.36 -8.02
CA GLN A 512 6.69 21.06 -6.88
C GLN A 512 7.49 20.10 -5.98
N LEU A 513 6.95 18.90 -5.71
CA LEU A 513 7.59 17.88 -4.87
C LEU A 513 8.88 17.35 -5.52
N VAL A 514 8.86 17.05 -6.83
CA VAL A 514 10.09 16.65 -7.57
C VAL A 514 11.15 17.75 -7.49
N GLY A 515 10.76 19.03 -7.70
CA GLY A 515 11.67 20.16 -7.56
C GLY A 515 12.15 20.39 -6.12
N ARG A 516 11.37 20.02 -5.11
CA ARG A 516 11.76 20.07 -3.70
C ARG A 516 12.76 18.95 -3.37
N ALA A 517 12.48 17.73 -3.82
CA ALA A 517 13.38 16.60 -3.67
C ALA A 517 14.76 16.87 -4.30
N ALA A 518 14.78 17.46 -5.51
CA ALA A 518 16.01 17.86 -6.17
C ALA A 518 16.85 18.83 -5.32
N ARG A 519 16.20 19.82 -4.66
CA ARG A 519 16.90 20.76 -3.77
C ARG A 519 17.39 20.13 -2.47
N ILE A 520 16.72 19.11 -1.95
CA ILE A 520 17.14 18.40 -0.71
C ILE A 520 18.33 17.49 -1.00
N ALA A 521 18.38 16.89 -2.19
CA ALA A 521 19.46 15.99 -2.59
C ALA A 521 20.82 16.68 -2.82
N HIS A 522 20.82 18.02 -3.02
CA HIS A 522 22.02 18.87 -3.18
C HIS A 522 22.49 19.47 -1.84
#